data_e8bbb67bdcb932d7076391044f1bea03
#
_entry.id   e8bbb67bdcb932d7076391044f1bea03
#
_cell.length_a   1.000
_cell.length_b   1.000
_cell.length_c   1.000
_cell.angle_alpha   90.00
_cell.angle_beta   90.00
_cell.angle_gamma   90.00
#
_symmetry.space_group_name_H-M   'P 1'
#
loop_
_entity.id
_entity.type
_entity.pdbx_description
1 polymer ?
#
loop_
_entity_poly.entity_id
_entity_poly.type
_entity_poly.pdbx_seq_one_letter_code
_entity_poly.pdbx_strand_id
1 'polypeptide(L)'
;GLAVDGSASNDCSNLLAEIRAAYLLHRLTYSAKAPTGYDLLKMATMGSARLLGRQDEIGSLEVGKAADLFLLNVDLLELAGAKLDPACLLGTVGYARPAELVMVNGRVVVEHGRVLGMDEERTRVRAEQLVKDMLQKAE
;
A
#
# COMPACT_ATOMS: atom_id res chain seq x y z
N GLY A 1 2.32 11.04 8.23
CA GLY A 1 2.19 9.70 7.65
C GLY A 1 0.93 9.57 6.81
N LEU A 2 0.86 8.51 6.05
CA LEU A 2 -0.36 8.07 5.36
C LEU A 2 -0.79 6.73 5.95
N ALA A 3 -2.11 6.50 6.01
CA ALA A 3 -2.71 5.26 6.49
C ALA A 3 -4.00 4.96 5.72
N VAL A 4 -4.45 3.72 5.78
CA VAL A 4 -5.71 3.28 5.16
C VAL A 4 -6.93 3.50 6.07
N ASP A 5 -6.71 3.93 7.34
CA ASP A 5 -7.73 4.05 8.37
C ASP A 5 -8.37 2.71 8.76
N GLY A 6 -9.41 2.75 9.60
CA GLY A 6 -10.14 1.56 10.02
C GLY A 6 -11.16 1.09 8.98
N SER A 7 -11.47 -0.20 8.99
CA SER A 7 -12.39 -0.82 8.01
C SER A 7 -13.80 -0.25 8.04
N ALA A 8 -14.21 0.41 9.13
CA ALA A 8 -15.50 1.10 9.21
C ALA A 8 -15.49 2.49 8.53
N SER A 9 -14.29 3.06 8.29
CA SER A 9 -14.08 4.39 7.70
C SER A 9 -13.61 4.31 6.25
N ASN A 10 -12.94 3.22 5.87
CA ASN A 10 -12.43 2.97 4.53
C ASN A 10 -12.58 1.49 4.17
N ASP A 11 -13.37 1.20 3.16
CA ASP A 11 -13.62 -0.16 2.68
C ASP A 11 -12.42 -0.78 1.94
N CYS A 12 -11.43 0.06 1.57
CA CYS A 12 -10.27 -0.36 0.80
C CYS A 12 -8.99 -0.32 1.64
N SER A 13 -8.49 -1.47 2.07
CA SER A 13 -7.21 -1.60 2.79
C SER A 13 -6.01 -1.59 1.83
N ASN A 14 -5.89 -0.55 0.98
CA ASN A 14 -4.84 -0.43 -0.03
C ASN A 14 -4.04 0.87 0.13
N LEU A 15 -2.91 0.82 0.83
CA LEU A 15 -2.07 2.00 1.05
C LEU A 15 -1.49 2.61 -0.25
N LEU A 16 -1.30 1.82 -1.30
CA LEU A 16 -0.85 2.34 -2.60
C LEU A 16 -1.94 3.21 -3.25
N ALA A 17 -3.21 2.85 -3.07
CA ALA A 17 -4.34 3.67 -3.50
C ALA A 17 -4.42 4.99 -2.70
N GLU A 18 -4.10 4.97 -1.40
CA GLU A 18 -4.04 6.19 -0.58
C GLU A 18 -2.94 7.15 -1.04
N ILE A 19 -1.78 6.66 -1.46
CA ILE A 19 -0.73 7.49 -2.07
C ILE A 19 -1.27 8.18 -3.33
N ARG A 20 -1.98 7.45 -4.18
CA ARG A 20 -2.60 8.00 -5.39
C ARG A 20 -3.67 9.03 -5.07
N ALA A 21 -4.56 8.75 -4.14
CA ALA A 21 -5.61 9.66 -3.70
C ALA A 21 -5.03 10.96 -3.12
N ALA A 22 -4.03 10.86 -2.25
CA ALA A 22 -3.33 11.99 -1.68
C ALA A 22 -2.66 12.85 -2.78
N TYR A 23 -2.03 12.23 -3.77
CA TYR A 23 -1.43 12.94 -4.90
C TYR A 23 -2.47 13.78 -5.65
N LEU A 24 -3.60 13.19 -6.03
CA LEU A 24 -4.65 13.87 -6.78
C LEU A 24 -5.28 15.02 -5.99
N LEU A 25 -5.60 14.79 -4.71
CA LEU A 25 -6.20 15.80 -3.83
C LEU A 25 -5.27 17.02 -3.63
N HIS A 26 -3.98 16.78 -3.40
CA HIS A 26 -3.02 17.86 -3.26
C HIS A 26 -2.84 18.65 -4.57
N ARG A 27 -2.83 17.96 -5.71
CA ARG A 27 -2.77 18.61 -7.04
C ARG A 27 -3.97 19.50 -7.30
N LEU A 28 -5.15 19.06 -6.89
CA LEU A 28 -6.38 19.84 -7.05
C LEU A 28 -6.32 21.16 -6.26
N THR A 29 -5.73 21.13 -5.05
CA THR A 29 -5.67 22.30 -4.15
C THR A 29 -4.45 23.19 -4.39
N TYR A 30 -3.28 22.58 -4.59
CA TYR A 30 -1.98 23.30 -4.56
C TYR A 30 -1.27 23.37 -5.92
N SER A 31 -1.82 22.73 -6.95
CA SER A 31 -1.27 22.74 -8.32
C SER A 31 0.23 22.37 -8.36
N ALA A 32 1.10 23.27 -8.85
CA ALA A 32 2.54 23.04 -8.97
C ALA A 32 3.29 22.97 -7.62
N LYS A 33 2.68 23.45 -6.53
CA LYS A 33 3.26 23.40 -5.17
C LYS A 33 2.86 22.13 -4.42
N ALA A 34 2.05 21.26 -5.02
CA ALA A 34 1.66 19.99 -4.41
C ALA A 34 2.88 19.06 -4.25
N PRO A 35 2.88 18.18 -3.22
CA PRO A 35 3.92 17.16 -3.05
C PRO A 35 4.00 16.26 -4.29
N THR A 36 5.21 15.81 -4.60
CA THR A 36 5.47 14.83 -5.65
C THR A 36 5.00 13.45 -5.21
N GLY A 37 4.89 12.50 -6.16
CA GLY A 37 4.62 11.10 -5.83
C GLY A 37 5.67 10.51 -4.87
N TYR A 38 6.92 10.93 -5.01
CA TYR A 38 8.00 10.51 -4.12
C TYR A 38 7.86 11.08 -2.70
N ASP A 39 7.43 12.33 -2.56
CA ASP A 39 7.18 12.91 -1.23
C ASP A 39 6.05 12.16 -0.50
N LEU A 40 5.01 11.76 -1.21
CA LEU A 40 3.93 10.97 -0.65
C LEU A 40 4.36 9.54 -0.30
N LEU A 41 5.23 8.92 -1.10
CA LEU A 41 5.85 7.65 -0.75
C LEU A 41 6.68 7.77 0.54
N LYS A 42 7.47 8.83 0.68
CA LYS A 42 8.19 9.13 1.93
C LYS A 42 7.25 9.35 3.11
N MET A 43 6.09 10.00 2.90
CA MET A 43 5.08 10.15 3.94
C MET A 43 4.48 8.81 4.38
N ALA A 44 4.24 7.89 3.44
CA ALA A 44 3.70 6.57 3.73
C ALA A 44 4.70 5.63 4.42
N THR A 45 6.00 5.87 4.28
CA THR A 45 7.09 5.05 4.84
C THR A 45 7.74 5.76 6.03
N MET A 46 8.78 6.56 5.81
CA MET A 46 9.50 7.29 6.88
C MET A 46 8.61 8.21 7.69
N GLY A 47 7.62 8.86 7.07
CA GLY A 47 6.67 9.72 7.77
C GLY A 47 5.82 8.94 8.77
N SER A 48 5.33 7.76 8.38
CA SER A 48 4.60 6.86 9.27
C SER A 48 5.50 6.25 10.35
N ALA A 49 6.73 5.87 10.03
CA ALA A 49 7.72 5.39 11.01
C ALA A 49 8.01 6.42 12.10
N ARG A 50 8.15 7.71 11.73
CA ARG A 50 8.34 8.81 12.69
C ARG A 50 7.14 9.01 13.60
N LEU A 51 5.92 8.92 13.07
CA LEU A 51 4.70 9.01 13.88
C LEU A 51 4.62 7.91 14.93
N LEU A 52 5.15 6.72 14.61
CA LEU A 52 5.23 5.58 15.52
C LEU A 52 6.43 5.64 16.46
N GLY A 53 7.33 6.62 16.34
CA GLY A 53 8.58 6.70 17.08
C GLY A 53 9.59 5.59 16.72
N ARG A 54 9.47 4.98 15.54
CA ARG A 54 10.26 3.82 15.09
C ARG A 54 11.13 4.10 13.85
N GLN A 55 11.45 5.35 13.59
CA GLN A 55 12.23 5.75 12.40
C GLN A 55 13.63 5.15 12.34
N ASP A 56 14.17 4.71 13.47
CA ASP A 56 15.49 4.08 13.56
C ASP A 56 15.44 2.57 13.31
N GLU A 57 14.22 1.99 13.28
CA GLU A 57 14.00 0.57 13.11
C GLU A 57 13.38 0.21 11.74
N ILE A 58 12.48 1.07 11.22
CA ILE A 58 11.67 0.81 10.01
C ILE A 58 11.54 2.07 9.15
N GLY A 59 10.92 1.93 7.97
CA GLY A 59 10.53 3.05 7.09
C GLY A 59 11.52 3.34 5.98
N SER A 60 12.72 2.79 6.02
CA SER A 60 13.73 2.86 4.94
C SER A 60 14.57 1.58 4.88
N LEU A 61 15.18 1.34 3.72
CA LEU A 61 16.09 0.22 3.50
C LEU A 61 17.52 0.67 3.85
N GLU A 62 17.90 0.45 5.10
CA GLU A 62 19.21 0.82 5.64
C GLU A 62 19.77 -0.34 6.47
N VAL A 63 21.10 -0.46 6.50
CA VAL A 63 21.78 -1.47 7.34
C VAL A 63 21.44 -1.23 8.81
N GLY A 64 21.01 -2.27 9.49
CA GLY A 64 20.61 -2.23 10.91
C GLY A 64 19.12 -2.05 11.14
N LYS A 65 18.32 -1.74 10.12
CA LYS A 65 16.86 -1.70 10.20
C LYS A 65 16.23 -3.05 9.87
N ALA A 66 14.97 -3.20 10.24
CA ALA A 66 14.17 -4.35 9.85
C ALA A 66 14.10 -4.47 8.31
N ALA A 67 14.24 -5.67 7.80
CA ALA A 67 14.11 -5.95 6.38
C ALA A 67 12.62 -6.01 5.99
N ASP A 68 11.98 -4.83 6.02
CA ASP A 68 10.61 -4.60 5.59
C ASP A 68 10.63 -3.99 4.20
N LEU A 69 10.17 -4.73 3.20
CA LEU A 69 10.13 -4.27 1.81
C LEU A 69 8.99 -4.91 1.03
N PHE A 70 8.63 -4.27 -0.05
CA PHE A 70 7.76 -4.85 -1.08
C PHE A 70 8.34 -4.61 -2.47
N LEU A 71 8.08 -5.53 -3.39
CA LEU A 71 8.44 -5.40 -4.80
C LEU A 71 7.18 -5.29 -5.64
N LEU A 72 7.19 -4.37 -6.59
CA LEU A 72 6.13 -4.18 -7.57
C LEU A 72 6.65 -4.57 -8.96
N ASN A 73 5.86 -5.35 -9.69
CA ASN A 73 6.16 -5.59 -11.10
C ASN A 73 5.80 -4.33 -11.90
N VAL A 74 6.79 -3.66 -12.44
CA VAL A 74 6.62 -2.46 -13.27
C VAL A 74 6.71 -2.73 -14.77
N ASP A 75 6.93 -3.98 -15.17
CA ASP A 75 6.96 -4.38 -16.59
C ASP A 75 5.56 -4.71 -17.11
N LEU A 76 4.70 -3.70 -17.04
CA LEU A 76 3.29 -3.75 -17.41
C LEU A 76 3.01 -2.69 -18.47
N LEU A 77 2.08 -2.98 -19.39
CA LEU A 77 1.73 -2.07 -20.47
C LEU A 77 1.26 -0.70 -19.94
N GLU A 78 0.41 -0.71 -18.90
CA GLU A 78 -0.10 0.51 -18.26
C GLU A 78 0.98 1.34 -17.57
N LEU A 79 2.16 0.79 -17.31
CA LEU A 79 3.28 1.44 -16.66
C LEU A 79 4.45 1.75 -17.62
N ALA A 80 4.31 1.48 -18.91
CA ALA A 80 5.40 1.54 -19.88
C ALA A 80 6.16 2.89 -19.89
N GLY A 81 5.46 4.02 -19.75
CA GLY A 81 6.08 5.34 -19.64
C GLY A 81 6.48 5.72 -18.21
N ALA A 82 5.74 5.25 -17.23
CA ALA A 82 5.91 5.63 -15.82
C ALA A 82 7.18 5.04 -15.18
N LYS A 83 7.69 3.92 -15.68
CA LYS A 83 8.93 3.30 -15.19
C LYS A 83 10.19 4.13 -15.43
N LEU A 84 10.11 5.19 -16.23
CA LEU A 84 11.19 6.18 -16.39
C LEU A 84 11.36 7.07 -15.15
N ASP A 85 10.30 7.20 -14.34
CA ASP A 85 10.33 7.89 -13.03
C ASP A 85 9.66 7.00 -11.96
N PRO A 86 10.34 5.94 -11.51
CA PRO A 86 9.79 4.97 -10.59
C PRO A 86 9.47 5.58 -9.21
N ALA A 87 10.17 6.63 -8.82
CA ALA A 87 9.94 7.32 -7.55
C ALA A 87 8.57 8.01 -7.49
N CYS A 88 8.06 8.50 -8.62
CA CYS A 88 6.78 9.19 -8.70
C CYS A 88 5.63 8.31 -9.18
N LEU A 89 5.90 7.10 -9.67
CA LEU A 89 4.94 6.19 -10.28
C LEU A 89 3.66 6.00 -9.44
N LEU A 90 3.81 5.77 -8.14
CA LEU A 90 2.69 5.51 -7.24
C LEU A 90 1.73 6.70 -7.11
N GLY A 91 2.25 7.92 -7.18
CA GLY A 91 1.45 9.14 -7.17
C GLY A 91 0.83 9.46 -8.54
N THR A 92 1.61 9.34 -9.62
CA THR A 92 1.19 9.81 -10.96
C THR A 92 0.25 8.82 -11.68
N VAL A 93 0.63 7.56 -11.76
CA VAL A 93 -0.17 6.51 -12.41
C VAL A 93 -0.96 5.72 -11.37
N GLY A 94 -0.32 5.42 -10.23
CA GLY A 94 -0.84 4.51 -9.23
C GLY A 94 -0.48 3.05 -9.55
N TYR A 95 -0.81 2.17 -8.61
CA TYR A 95 -0.57 0.74 -8.75
C TYR A 95 -1.74 -0.03 -8.13
N ALA A 96 -2.46 -0.80 -8.94
CA ALA A 96 -3.70 -1.47 -8.55
C ALA A 96 -3.56 -3.01 -8.48
N ARG A 97 -2.35 -3.55 -8.65
CA ARG A 97 -2.11 -4.99 -8.59
C ARG A 97 -1.51 -5.39 -7.25
N PRO A 98 -1.61 -6.66 -6.83
CA PRO A 98 -0.87 -7.17 -5.69
C PRO A 98 0.63 -6.96 -5.85
N ALA A 99 1.35 -6.78 -4.75
CA ALA A 99 2.80 -6.77 -4.75
C ALA A 99 3.35 -8.13 -5.17
N GLU A 100 4.41 -8.14 -5.96
CA GLU A 100 5.07 -9.38 -6.40
C GLU A 100 5.70 -10.12 -5.22
N LEU A 101 6.28 -9.37 -4.29
CA LEU A 101 6.85 -9.90 -3.06
C LEU A 101 6.62 -8.90 -1.93
N VAL A 102 6.33 -9.39 -0.73
CA VAL A 102 6.38 -8.61 0.51
C VAL A 102 7.20 -9.36 1.54
N MET A 103 8.13 -8.65 2.15
CA MET A 103 8.96 -9.14 3.25
C MET A 103 8.70 -8.29 4.49
N VAL A 104 8.52 -8.95 5.63
CA VAL A 104 8.34 -8.31 6.93
C VAL A 104 9.38 -8.90 7.90
N ASN A 105 10.22 -8.04 8.44
CA ASN A 105 11.31 -8.40 9.34
C ASN A 105 12.18 -9.57 8.78
N GLY A 106 12.51 -9.50 7.49
CA GLY A 106 13.32 -10.50 6.80
C GLY A 106 12.56 -11.79 6.40
N ARG A 107 11.27 -11.90 6.71
CA ARG A 107 10.46 -13.06 6.33
C ARG A 107 9.55 -12.71 5.15
N VAL A 108 9.61 -13.49 4.08
CA VAL A 108 8.68 -13.37 2.95
C VAL A 108 7.28 -13.79 3.41
N VAL A 109 6.30 -12.92 3.21
CA VAL A 109 4.89 -13.13 3.58
C VAL A 109 3.95 -13.09 2.38
N VAL A 110 4.39 -12.47 1.28
CA VAL A 110 3.69 -12.51 -0.01
C VAL A 110 4.71 -12.88 -1.10
N GLU A 111 4.32 -13.74 -2.01
CA GLU A 111 5.10 -14.14 -3.17
C GLU A 111 4.18 -14.32 -4.38
N HIS A 112 4.58 -13.80 -5.54
CA HIS A 112 3.75 -13.81 -6.77
C HIS A 112 2.31 -13.28 -6.54
N GLY A 113 2.19 -12.24 -5.70
CA GLY A 113 0.90 -11.62 -5.40
C GLY A 113 0.00 -12.43 -4.47
N ARG A 114 0.49 -13.49 -3.83
CA ARG A 114 -0.29 -14.37 -2.94
C ARG A 114 0.27 -14.37 -1.52
N VAL A 115 -0.60 -14.33 -0.53
CA VAL A 115 -0.22 -14.42 0.88
C VAL A 115 0.21 -15.85 1.21
N LEU A 116 1.45 -16.01 1.69
CA LEU A 116 1.98 -17.33 2.05
C LEU A 116 1.29 -17.87 3.31
N GLY A 117 0.95 -19.16 3.26
CA GLY A 117 0.30 -19.84 4.39
C GLY A 117 -1.18 -19.53 4.57
N MET A 118 -1.80 -18.82 3.62
CA MET A 118 -3.23 -18.54 3.60
C MET A 118 -3.89 -19.24 2.41
N ASP A 119 -5.01 -19.91 2.65
CA ASP A 119 -5.95 -20.33 1.62
C ASP A 119 -6.92 -19.17 1.35
N GLU A 120 -6.57 -18.37 0.32
CA GLU A 120 -7.31 -17.17 -0.02
C GLU A 120 -8.75 -17.48 -0.44
N GLU A 121 -8.97 -18.56 -1.19
CA GLU A 121 -10.30 -18.97 -1.64
C GLU A 121 -11.19 -19.36 -0.45
N ARG A 122 -10.68 -20.20 0.44
CA ARG A 122 -11.41 -20.59 1.67
C ARG A 122 -11.70 -19.36 2.55
N THR A 123 -10.75 -18.43 2.65
CA THR A 123 -10.90 -17.20 3.42
C THR A 123 -11.98 -16.30 2.80
N ARG A 124 -11.99 -16.15 1.49
CA ARG A 124 -13.01 -15.40 0.74
C ARG A 124 -14.40 -15.97 0.97
N VAL A 125 -14.58 -17.28 0.77
CA VAL A 125 -15.87 -17.96 0.97
C VAL A 125 -16.35 -17.78 2.40
N ARG A 126 -15.45 -17.89 3.38
CA ARG A 126 -15.79 -17.68 4.80
C ARG A 126 -16.23 -16.24 5.10
N ALA A 127 -15.54 -15.27 4.54
CA ALA A 127 -15.88 -13.85 4.71
C ALA A 127 -17.28 -13.56 4.12
N GLU A 128 -17.56 -14.03 2.90
CA GLU A 128 -18.87 -13.86 2.27
C GLU A 128 -20.00 -14.46 3.11
N GLN A 129 -19.78 -15.63 3.71
CA GLN A 129 -20.79 -16.25 4.59
C GLN A 129 -21.02 -15.42 5.84
N LEU A 130 -19.94 -14.91 6.47
CA LEU A 130 -20.06 -14.06 7.66
C LEU A 130 -20.85 -12.78 7.37
N VAL A 131 -20.62 -12.14 6.22
CA VAL A 131 -21.39 -10.95 5.82
C VAL A 131 -22.88 -11.28 5.65
N LYS A 132 -23.22 -12.39 4.99
CA LYS A 132 -24.61 -12.85 4.85
C LYS A 132 -25.28 -13.07 6.21
N ASP A 133 -24.58 -13.77 7.12
CA ASP A 133 -25.08 -14.05 8.47
C ASP A 133 -25.29 -12.75 9.29
N MET A 134 -24.42 -11.73 9.08
CA MET A 134 -24.56 -10.43 9.73
C MET A 134 -25.77 -9.66 9.22
N LEU A 135 -25.98 -9.64 7.90
CA LEU A 135 -27.13 -8.94 7.30
C LEU A 135 -28.48 -9.56 7.74
N GLN A 136 -28.56 -10.89 7.79
CA GLN A 136 -29.77 -11.58 8.27
C GLN A 136 -30.10 -11.30 9.73
N LYS A 137 -29.13 -10.96 10.56
CA LYS A 137 -29.35 -10.61 11.98
C LYS A 137 -29.69 -9.14 12.18
N ALA A 138 -29.52 -8.32 11.18
CA ALA A 138 -29.83 -6.90 11.23
C ALA A 138 -31.26 -6.54 10.77
N GLU A 139 -31.94 -7.52 10.15
CA GLU A 139 -33.38 -7.47 9.84
C GLU A 139 -34.24 -7.94 11.04
#